data_cde7195a25a628fd9b46f5286b7c353f
#
_entry.id   cde7195a25a628fd9b46f5286b7c353f
#
_cell.length_a   1.000
_cell.length_b   1.000
_cell.length_c   1.000
_cell.angle_alpha   90.00
_cell.angle_beta   90.00
_cell.angle_gamma   90.00
#
_symmetry.space_group_name_H-M   'P 1'
#
loop_
_entity.id
_entity.type
_entity.pdbx_description
1 polymer ?
#
loop_
_entity_poly.entity_id
_entity_poly.type
_entity_poly.pdbx_seq_one_letter_code
_entity_poly.pdbx_strand_id
1 'polypeptide(L)'
;MTTATLLSAASFFALACVMLSMLLCAFRLLIGPSAQDRVLALDTLWMCTMLLALMLGIRHGSQIYFEAALIIALLGFVSTIALAKFLMRGEVIE
;
A
#
# COMPACT_ATOMS: atom_id res chain seq x y z
N MET A 1 -7.97 25.73 -19.50
CA MET A 1 -7.51 24.65 -18.69
C MET A 1 -6.14 24.94 -18.13
N THR A 2 -6.01 24.96 -16.87
CA THR A 2 -4.74 25.28 -16.29
C THR A 2 -4.05 24.00 -15.85
N THR A 3 -2.76 24.11 -15.62
CA THR A 3 -1.98 22.99 -15.13
C THR A 3 -2.51 22.53 -13.80
N ALA A 4 -2.96 23.46 -12.98
CA ALA A 4 -3.49 23.12 -11.66
C ALA A 4 -4.75 22.27 -11.77
N THR A 5 -5.61 22.61 -12.71
CA THR A 5 -6.84 21.84 -12.92
C THR A 5 -6.49 20.44 -13.39
N LEU A 6 -5.54 20.35 -14.30
CA LEU A 6 -5.13 19.06 -14.83
C LEU A 6 -4.52 18.20 -13.74
N LEU A 7 -3.68 18.81 -12.93
CA LEU A 7 -3.05 18.11 -11.83
C LEU A 7 -4.06 17.62 -10.81
N SER A 8 -5.05 18.44 -10.52
CA SER A 8 -6.08 18.07 -9.58
C SER A 8 -6.90 16.88 -10.09
N ALA A 9 -7.24 16.90 -11.37
CA ALA A 9 -8.00 15.81 -11.97
C ALA A 9 -7.19 14.51 -11.97
N ALA A 10 -5.92 14.61 -12.34
CA ALA A 10 -5.06 13.44 -12.36
C ALA A 10 -4.88 12.86 -10.96
N SER A 11 -4.73 13.74 -9.99
CA SER A 11 -4.58 13.33 -8.61
C SER A 11 -5.81 12.59 -8.12
N PHE A 12 -6.96 13.12 -8.44
CA PHE A 12 -8.21 12.52 -8.03
C PHE A 12 -8.38 11.14 -8.66
N PHE A 13 -8.04 11.04 -9.93
CA PHE A 13 -8.12 9.78 -10.64
C PHE A 13 -7.17 8.75 -10.03
N ALA A 14 -5.95 9.18 -9.75
CA ALA A 14 -4.97 8.29 -9.14
C ALA A 14 -5.41 7.82 -7.77
N LEU A 15 -6.00 8.71 -7.00
CA LEU A 15 -6.49 8.37 -5.68
C LEU A 15 -7.57 7.30 -5.77
N ALA A 16 -8.48 7.47 -6.72
CA ALA A 16 -9.54 6.50 -6.91
C ALA A 16 -8.95 5.13 -7.29
N CYS A 17 -7.95 5.13 -8.15
CA CYS A 17 -7.32 3.89 -8.56
C CYS A 17 -6.65 3.19 -7.37
N VAL A 18 -5.96 3.95 -6.54
CA VAL A 18 -5.28 3.38 -5.39
C VAL A 18 -6.30 2.80 -4.41
N MET A 19 -7.38 3.51 -4.18
CA MET A 19 -8.39 3.01 -3.26
C MET A 19 -9.04 1.75 -3.78
N LEU A 20 -9.29 1.69 -5.08
CA LEU A 20 -9.85 0.51 -5.69
C LEU A 20 -8.88 -0.66 -5.55
N SER A 21 -7.59 -0.39 -5.76
CA SER A 21 -6.57 -1.41 -5.60
C SER A 21 -6.54 -1.93 -4.18
N MET A 22 -6.68 -1.05 -3.21
CA MET A 22 -6.69 -1.47 -1.81
C MET A 22 -7.87 -2.37 -1.52
N LEU A 23 -9.03 -2.05 -2.08
CA LEU A 23 -10.20 -2.87 -1.89
C LEU A 23 -10.00 -4.25 -2.48
N LEU A 24 -9.42 -4.31 -3.67
CA LEU A 24 -9.14 -5.59 -4.31
C LEU A 24 -8.14 -6.40 -3.53
N CYS A 25 -7.12 -5.75 -3.00
CA CYS A 25 -6.13 -6.43 -2.19
C CYS A 25 -6.72 -6.96 -0.90
N ALA A 26 -7.58 -6.18 -0.28
CA ALA A 26 -8.23 -6.62 0.95
C ALA A 26 -9.12 -7.82 0.68
N PHE A 27 -9.82 -7.78 -0.44
CA PHE A 27 -10.67 -8.88 -0.83
C PHE A 27 -9.84 -10.15 -1.02
N ARG A 28 -8.72 -10.02 -1.72
CA ARG A 28 -7.84 -11.15 -1.94
C ARG A 28 -7.24 -11.65 -0.63
N LEU A 29 -6.94 -10.75 0.27
CA LEU A 29 -6.41 -11.11 1.57
C LEU A 29 -7.38 -11.99 2.33
N LEU A 30 -8.65 -11.70 2.24
CA LEU A 30 -9.66 -12.45 2.95
C LEU A 30 -9.92 -13.80 2.29
N ILE A 31 -9.86 -13.83 0.97
CA ILE A 31 -10.21 -15.04 0.24
C ILE A 31 -9.03 -15.91 -0.14
N GLY A 32 -7.85 -15.33 -0.14
CA GLY A 32 -6.65 -16.02 -0.61
C GLY A 32 -6.58 -17.46 -0.17
N PRO A 33 -6.46 -18.36 -1.12
CA PRO A 33 -6.45 -19.79 -0.80
C PRO A 33 -5.20 -20.25 -0.09
N SER A 34 -4.08 -19.61 -0.31
CA SER A 34 -2.86 -20.04 0.32
C SER A 34 -2.26 -18.91 1.14
N ALA A 35 -1.38 -19.27 2.04
CA ALA A 35 -0.72 -18.28 2.87
C ALA A 35 0.12 -17.34 2.03
N GLN A 36 0.72 -17.85 0.97
CA GLN A 36 1.54 -17.03 0.10
C GLN A 36 0.72 -15.97 -0.60
N ASP A 37 -0.49 -16.33 -1.04
CA ASP A 37 -1.37 -15.37 -1.67
C ASP A 37 -1.76 -14.27 -0.70
N ARG A 38 -2.03 -14.66 0.53
CA ARG A 38 -2.42 -13.69 1.55
C ARG A 38 -1.28 -12.74 1.89
N VAL A 39 -0.08 -13.28 2.00
CA VAL A 39 1.07 -12.45 2.30
C VAL A 39 1.33 -11.46 1.17
N LEU A 40 1.18 -11.94 -0.06
CA LEU A 40 1.39 -11.07 -1.20
C LEU A 40 0.36 -9.96 -1.22
N ALA A 41 -0.88 -10.29 -0.93
CA ALA A 41 -1.93 -9.30 -0.89
C ALA A 41 -1.68 -8.27 0.21
N LEU A 42 -1.21 -8.73 1.35
CA LEU A 42 -0.91 -7.82 2.45
C LEU A 42 0.22 -6.88 2.08
N ASP A 43 1.25 -7.40 1.42
CA ASP A 43 2.37 -6.60 0.99
C ASP A 43 1.93 -5.51 0.02
N THR A 44 1.08 -5.89 -0.93
CA THR A 44 0.56 -4.92 -1.89
C THR A 44 -0.31 -3.89 -1.19
N LEU A 45 -1.05 -4.31 -0.19
CA LEU A 45 -1.88 -3.40 0.58
C LEU A 45 -1.02 -2.37 1.30
N TRP A 46 0.10 -2.79 1.87
CA TRP A 46 1.03 -1.87 2.50
C TRP A 46 1.55 -0.84 1.51
N MET A 47 1.91 -1.30 0.32
CA MET A 47 2.41 -0.42 -0.70
C MET A 47 1.33 0.58 -1.14
N CYS A 48 0.11 0.12 -1.30
CA CYS A 48 -0.98 1.01 -1.66
C CYS A 48 -1.23 2.05 -0.58
N THR A 49 -1.12 1.64 0.68
CA THR A 49 -1.29 2.58 1.78
C THR A 49 -0.23 3.66 1.75
N MET A 50 1.02 3.28 1.47
CA MET A 50 2.10 4.24 1.35
C MET A 50 1.84 5.21 0.22
N LEU A 51 1.41 4.70 -0.92
CA LEU A 51 1.11 5.55 -2.07
C LEU A 51 -0.04 6.50 -1.75
N LEU A 52 -1.03 6.00 -1.05
CA LEU A 52 -2.16 6.83 -0.65
C LEU A 52 -1.70 7.97 0.24
N ALA A 53 -0.84 7.68 1.20
CA ALA A 53 -0.33 8.71 2.09
C ALA A 53 0.48 9.75 1.31
N LEU A 54 1.29 9.29 0.36
CA LEU A 54 2.07 10.21 -0.45
C LEU A 54 1.17 11.11 -1.29
N MET A 55 0.12 10.54 -1.86
CA MET A 55 -0.78 11.31 -2.69
C MET A 55 -1.54 12.33 -1.87
N LEU A 56 -1.95 11.95 -0.67
CA LEU A 56 -2.63 12.88 0.20
C LEU A 56 -1.69 14.01 0.60
N GLY A 57 -0.43 13.70 0.82
CA GLY A 57 0.56 14.71 1.14
C GLY A 57 0.73 15.69 0.00
N ILE A 58 0.77 15.20 -1.21
CA ILE A 58 0.90 16.06 -2.37
C ILE A 58 -0.33 16.95 -2.50
N ARG A 59 -1.49 16.37 -2.31
CA ARG A 59 -2.72 17.13 -2.46
C ARG A 59 -2.85 18.22 -1.41
N HIS A 60 -2.49 17.90 -0.18
CA HIS A 60 -2.65 18.85 0.92
C HIS A 60 -1.41 19.69 1.16
N GLY A 61 -0.31 19.33 0.55
CA GLY A 61 0.92 20.06 0.74
C GLY A 61 1.45 19.95 2.15
N SER A 62 1.17 18.86 2.81
CA SER A 62 1.57 18.70 4.19
C SER A 62 2.69 17.67 4.30
N GLN A 63 3.68 17.98 5.12
CA GLN A 63 4.80 17.07 5.32
C GLN A 63 4.46 15.94 6.27
N ILE A 64 3.42 16.11 7.04
CA ILE A 64 3.01 15.06 7.97
C ILE A 64 2.66 13.78 7.23
N TYR A 65 1.96 13.92 6.12
CA TYR A 65 1.62 12.75 5.32
C TYR A 65 2.86 12.11 4.73
N PHE A 66 3.84 12.93 4.40
CA PHE A 66 5.07 12.42 3.84
C PHE A 66 5.83 11.60 4.89
N GLU A 67 5.87 12.10 6.11
CA GLU A 67 6.50 11.39 7.20
C GLU A 67 5.76 10.09 7.51
N ALA A 68 4.44 10.14 7.47
CA ALA A 68 3.66 8.93 7.68
C ALA A 68 3.96 7.90 6.61
N ALA A 69 4.11 8.35 5.37
CA ALA A 69 4.42 7.42 4.28
C ALA A 69 5.78 6.78 4.51
N LEU A 70 6.73 7.53 5.01
CA LEU A 70 8.04 6.98 5.31
C LEU A 70 7.97 5.90 6.38
N ILE A 71 7.22 6.18 7.43
CA ILE A 71 7.07 5.22 8.51
C ILE A 71 6.37 3.96 8.00
N ILE A 72 5.35 4.13 7.20
CA ILE A 72 4.64 3.00 6.62
C ILE A 72 5.58 2.17 5.74
N ALA A 73 6.41 2.85 4.96
CA ALA A 73 7.35 2.16 4.09
C ALA A 73 8.34 1.33 4.90
N LEU A 74 8.85 1.90 5.98
CA LEU A 74 9.79 1.16 6.82
C LEU A 74 9.13 -0.02 7.48
N LEU A 75 7.95 0.16 8.02
CA LEU A 75 7.23 -0.92 8.66
C LEU A 75 6.88 -2.00 7.66
N GLY A 76 6.46 -1.60 6.48
CA GLY A 76 6.14 -2.56 5.44
C GLY A 76 7.35 -3.35 5.00
N PHE A 77 8.49 -2.67 4.91
CA PHE A 77 9.72 -3.34 4.51
C PHE A 77 10.10 -4.41 5.52
N VAL A 78 10.07 -4.05 6.79
CA VAL A 78 10.40 -5.02 7.85
C VAL A 78 9.38 -6.16 7.86
N SER A 79 8.13 -5.83 7.70
CA SER A 79 7.07 -6.83 7.66
C SER A 79 7.28 -7.80 6.51
N THR A 80 7.60 -7.27 5.34
CA THR A 80 7.80 -8.08 4.15
C THR A 80 8.97 -9.05 4.35
N ILE A 81 10.05 -8.56 4.93
CA ILE A 81 11.20 -9.42 5.17
C ILE A 81 10.85 -10.51 6.16
N ALA A 82 10.15 -10.17 7.22
CA ALA A 82 9.77 -11.15 8.22
C ALA A 82 8.86 -12.21 7.63
N LEU A 83 7.89 -11.79 6.84
CA LEU A 83 6.96 -12.73 6.23
C LEU A 83 7.64 -13.59 5.19
N ALA A 84 8.59 -13.02 4.45
CA ALA A 84 9.31 -13.77 3.46
C ALA A 84 10.13 -14.86 4.13
N LYS A 85 10.77 -14.54 5.24
CA LYS A 85 11.52 -15.53 5.98
C LYS A 85 10.61 -16.61 6.52
N PHE A 86 9.47 -16.18 7.03
CA PHE A 86 8.50 -17.11 7.57
C PHE A 86 8.07 -18.11 6.51
N LEU A 87 7.77 -17.61 5.33
CA LEU A 87 7.32 -18.46 4.24
C LEU A 87 8.43 -19.34 3.71
N MET A 88 9.64 -18.82 3.68
CA MET A 88 10.75 -19.61 3.18
C MET A 88 11.07 -20.77 4.10
N ARG A 89 11.03 -20.54 5.40
CA ARG A 89 11.23 -21.63 6.31
C ARG A 89 10.06 -22.54 6.26
N GLY A 90 8.94 -21.99 5.89
CA GLY A 90 7.80 -22.83 5.67
C GLY A 90 7.20 -23.33 6.90
N GLU A 91 7.83 -23.10 8.06
CA GLU A 91 7.28 -23.68 9.10
C GLU A 91 7.68 -23.17 10.30
N VAL A 92 7.90 -22.06 10.35
CA VAL A 92 8.19 -21.50 11.58
C VAL A 92 7.28 -22.00 12.61
N ILE A 93 6.14 -22.37 12.21
CA ILE A 93 5.23 -22.84 13.12
C ILE A 93 5.41 -24.20 13.46
N GLU A 94 5.98 -24.92 12.64
CA GLU A 94 6.13 -26.26 13.00
C GLU A 94 7.33 -26.52 13.46
#